data_f3ddb09ef44252bfc25197e61b6deff6
#
_entry.id   f3ddb09ef44252bfc25197e61b6deff6
#
_cell.length_a   1.000
_cell.length_b   1.000
_cell.length_c   1.000
_cell.angle_alpha   90.00
_cell.angle_beta   90.00
_cell.angle_gamma   90.00
#
_symmetry.space_group_name_H-M   'P 1'
#
loop_
_entity.id
_entity.type
_entity.pdbx_description
1 polymer ?
#
loop_
_entity_poly.entity_id
_entity_poly.type
_entity_poly.pdbx_seq_one_letter_code
_entity_poly.pdbx_strand_id
1 'polypeptide(L)'
;FNTAPSAAIAIIPGEVSFSVDMRSLSMDTLDRVHKLLVAEANAVGADRGVSFEFDRTLVCKAAQVDHDLFEHLKAAAKKAEIEVMDIPSGAGHDSAVMADMGVPITMIFVANQDGSHNWKEKMKLDDFMLGTEVLFTAISTYDK
;
A
#
# COMPACT_ATOMS: atom_id res chain seq x y z
N PHE A 1 9.12 -0.93 -17.28
CA PHE A 1 10.27 -0.54 -18.09
C PHE A 1 10.02 -0.89 -19.55
N ASN A 2 9.96 0.12 -20.41
CA ASN A 2 9.72 -0.01 -21.85
C ASN A 2 10.77 0.78 -22.62
N THR A 3 11.10 0.28 -23.80
CA THR A 3 11.92 1.00 -24.79
C THR A 3 11.06 1.46 -25.97
N ALA A 4 11.52 2.45 -26.71
CA ALA A 4 10.84 2.89 -27.92
C ALA A 4 10.59 1.71 -28.89
N PRO A 5 9.50 1.73 -29.67
CA PRO A 5 9.20 0.67 -30.65
C PRO A 5 10.30 0.43 -31.68
N SER A 6 11.14 1.43 -31.92
CA SER A 6 12.30 1.37 -32.82
C SER A 6 13.56 0.76 -32.19
N ALA A 7 13.52 0.40 -30.89
CA ALA A 7 14.64 -0.21 -30.22
C ALA A 7 14.89 -1.62 -30.79
N ALA A 8 16.16 -1.95 -31.04
CA ALA A 8 16.59 -3.24 -31.56
C ALA A 8 17.66 -3.85 -30.67
N ILE A 9 17.88 -5.16 -30.80
CA ILE A 9 18.96 -5.87 -30.10
C ILE A 9 20.30 -5.25 -30.48
N ALA A 10 21.14 -5.03 -29.48
CA ALA A 10 22.46 -4.42 -29.60
C ALA A 10 22.48 -2.91 -30.02
N ILE A 11 21.37 -2.23 -29.95
CA ILE A 11 21.29 -0.77 -30.12
C ILE A 11 20.85 -0.14 -28.80
N ILE A 12 21.56 0.92 -28.38
CA ILE A 12 21.15 1.73 -27.23
C ILE A 12 19.86 2.44 -27.62
N PRO A 13 18.75 2.23 -26.90
CA PRO A 13 17.50 2.89 -27.21
C PRO A 13 17.62 4.41 -27.03
N GLY A 14 17.06 5.16 -27.97
CA GLY A 14 17.03 6.62 -27.88
C GLY A 14 16.05 7.14 -26.83
N GLU A 15 15.09 6.30 -26.43
CA GLU A 15 14.07 6.63 -25.43
C GLU A 15 13.75 5.40 -24.59
N VAL A 16 13.58 5.61 -23.29
CA VAL A 16 13.20 4.59 -22.32
C VAL A 16 12.18 5.18 -21.38
N SER A 17 11.05 4.51 -21.24
CA SER A 17 10.04 4.84 -20.22
C SER A 17 9.98 3.80 -19.11
N PHE A 18 9.79 4.26 -17.89
CA PHE A 18 9.64 3.41 -16.72
C PHE A 18 8.73 4.07 -15.68
N SER A 19 8.10 3.27 -14.86
CA SER A 19 7.36 3.72 -13.70
C SER A 19 8.10 3.38 -12.41
N VAL A 20 7.93 4.21 -11.42
CA VAL A 20 8.44 4.00 -10.07
C VAL A 20 7.25 3.97 -9.12
N ASP A 21 7.09 2.87 -8.38
CA ASP A 21 6.10 2.73 -7.31
C ASP A 21 6.82 2.92 -5.98
N MET A 22 6.41 3.95 -5.23
CA MET A 22 6.97 4.27 -3.92
C MET A 22 5.87 4.16 -2.87
N ARG A 23 6.11 3.38 -1.82
CA ARG A 23 5.14 3.15 -0.75
C ARG A 23 5.74 3.42 0.61
N SER A 24 5.02 4.17 1.44
CA SER A 24 5.39 4.45 2.82
C SER A 24 4.13 4.80 3.63
N LEU A 25 4.17 4.55 4.93
CA LEU A 25 3.16 5.04 5.88
C LEU A 25 3.35 6.54 6.20
N SER A 26 4.47 7.14 5.78
CA SER A 26 4.81 8.54 6.02
C SER A 26 4.85 9.31 4.71
N MET A 27 4.00 10.31 4.58
CA MET A 27 3.99 11.23 3.44
C MET A 27 5.30 12.02 3.34
N ASP A 28 5.88 12.43 4.47
CA ASP A 28 7.17 13.12 4.50
C ASP A 28 8.30 12.27 3.90
N THR A 29 8.25 10.95 4.16
CA THR A 29 9.21 10.01 3.57
C THR A 29 9.02 9.92 2.06
N LEU A 30 7.78 9.83 1.58
CA LEU A 30 7.48 9.81 0.15
C LEU A 30 7.95 11.08 -0.54
N ASP A 31 7.68 12.25 0.04
CA ASP A 31 8.12 13.55 -0.50
C ASP A 31 9.64 13.65 -0.56
N ARG A 32 10.34 13.17 0.45
CA ARG A 32 11.80 13.17 0.47
C ARG A 32 12.38 12.25 -0.61
N VAL A 33 11.84 11.04 -0.76
CA VAL A 33 12.30 10.08 -1.77
C VAL A 33 12.01 10.62 -3.18
N HIS A 34 10.84 11.22 -3.41
CA HIS A 34 10.50 11.85 -4.69
C HIS A 34 11.47 12.99 -5.03
N LYS A 35 11.77 13.88 -4.08
CA LYS A 35 12.75 14.96 -4.28
C LYS A 35 14.15 14.43 -4.61
N LEU A 36 14.58 13.36 -3.94
CA LEU A 36 15.85 12.71 -4.24
C LEU A 36 15.85 12.11 -5.65
N LEU A 37 14.79 11.43 -6.04
CA LEU A 37 14.65 10.87 -7.40
C LEU A 37 14.79 11.95 -8.48
N VAL A 38 14.11 13.08 -8.30
CA VAL A 38 14.19 14.20 -9.24
C VAL A 38 15.60 14.82 -9.27
N ALA A 39 16.23 14.99 -8.10
CA ALA A 39 17.58 15.51 -8.01
C ALA A 39 18.61 14.61 -8.70
N GLU A 40 18.53 13.30 -8.47
CA GLU A 40 19.39 12.31 -9.12
C GLU A 40 19.18 12.25 -10.64
N ALA A 41 17.94 12.28 -11.09
CA ALA A 41 17.62 12.33 -12.52
C ALA A 41 18.25 13.58 -13.20
N ASN A 42 18.15 14.74 -12.57
CA ASN A 42 18.74 15.97 -13.07
C ASN A 42 20.29 15.88 -13.10
N ALA A 43 20.90 15.31 -12.06
CA ALA A 43 22.35 15.12 -12.01
C ALA A 43 22.84 14.15 -13.10
N VAL A 44 22.15 13.03 -13.27
CA VAL A 44 22.44 12.06 -14.35
C VAL A 44 22.22 12.72 -15.72
N GLY A 45 21.17 13.50 -15.88
CA GLY A 45 20.89 14.25 -17.10
C GLY A 45 22.05 15.16 -17.49
N ALA A 46 22.56 15.92 -16.52
CA ALA A 46 23.69 16.82 -16.72
C ALA A 46 25.00 16.08 -17.03
N ASP A 47 25.27 14.95 -16.36
CA ASP A 47 26.49 14.15 -16.52
C ASP A 47 26.49 13.35 -17.85
N ARG A 48 25.33 12.83 -18.25
CA ARG A 48 25.23 11.89 -19.37
C ARG A 48 24.63 12.51 -20.65
N GLY A 49 24.19 13.74 -20.61
CA GLY A 49 23.58 14.42 -21.76
C GLY A 49 22.22 13.82 -22.16
N VAL A 50 21.47 13.31 -21.18
CA VAL A 50 20.12 12.78 -21.36
C VAL A 50 19.11 13.70 -20.69
N SER A 51 17.88 13.72 -21.18
CA SER A 51 16.76 14.45 -20.56
C SER A 51 15.81 13.49 -19.85
N PHE A 52 15.25 13.92 -18.74
CA PHE A 52 14.19 13.22 -18.03
C PHE A 52 12.90 14.02 -18.11
N GLU A 53 11.84 13.37 -18.54
CA GLU A 53 10.50 13.92 -18.49
C GLU A 53 9.73 13.19 -17.39
N PHE A 54 9.17 13.96 -16.44
CA PHE A 54 8.32 13.44 -15.38
C PHE A 54 6.88 13.65 -15.80
N ASP A 55 6.22 12.56 -16.20
CA ASP A 55 4.86 12.61 -16.67
C ASP A 55 3.89 12.71 -15.46
N ARG A 56 3.25 11.65 -15.10
CA ARG A 56 2.14 11.64 -14.15
C ARG A 56 2.59 11.16 -12.77
N THR A 57 2.38 11.99 -11.75
CA THR A 57 2.49 11.56 -10.36
C THR A 57 1.10 11.28 -9.80
N LEU A 58 0.85 10.02 -9.45
CA LEU A 58 -0.33 9.62 -8.69
C LEU A 58 0.06 9.57 -7.22
N VAL A 59 -0.59 10.39 -6.41
CA VAL A 59 -0.39 10.40 -4.95
C VAL A 59 -1.65 9.87 -4.30
N CYS A 60 -1.52 8.72 -3.61
CA CYS A 60 -2.54 8.24 -2.69
C CYS A 60 -2.09 8.59 -1.27
N LYS A 61 -2.90 9.32 -0.54
CA LYS A 61 -2.60 9.61 0.86
C LYS A 61 -2.58 8.32 1.68
N ALA A 62 -1.64 8.24 2.62
CA ALA A 62 -1.64 7.17 3.61
C ALA A 62 -2.88 7.32 4.51
N ALA A 63 -3.72 6.29 4.54
CA ALA A 63 -4.87 6.26 5.43
C ALA A 63 -4.39 6.20 6.89
N GLN A 64 -4.97 7.06 7.73
CA GLN A 64 -4.75 7.00 9.16
C GLN A 64 -5.80 6.07 9.77
N VAL A 65 -5.33 5.03 10.43
CA VAL A 65 -6.18 4.12 11.20
C VAL A 65 -6.67 4.86 12.45
N ASP A 66 -7.95 4.72 12.76
CA ASP A 66 -8.50 5.21 14.00
C ASP A 66 -7.98 4.37 15.18
N HIS A 67 -7.33 5.04 16.13
CA HIS A 67 -6.66 4.38 17.24
C HIS A 67 -7.64 3.65 18.16
N ASP A 68 -8.79 4.24 18.43
CA ASP A 68 -9.77 3.67 19.35
C ASP A 68 -10.41 2.41 18.75
N LEU A 69 -10.75 2.45 17.46
CA LEU A 69 -11.23 1.27 16.75
C LEU A 69 -10.17 0.17 16.65
N PHE A 70 -8.91 0.54 16.45
CA PHE A 70 -7.80 -0.41 16.38
C PHE A 70 -7.60 -1.14 17.71
N GLU A 71 -7.55 -0.40 18.82
CA GLU A 71 -7.43 -1.00 20.16
C GLU A 71 -8.67 -1.81 20.55
N HIS A 72 -9.86 -1.38 20.11
CA HIS A 72 -11.09 -2.14 20.30
C HIS A 72 -11.05 -3.50 19.58
N LEU A 73 -10.57 -3.55 18.34
CA LEU A 73 -10.38 -4.81 17.63
C LEU A 73 -9.38 -5.73 18.32
N LYS A 74 -8.27 -5.18 18.84
CA LYS A 74 -7.29 -5.97 19.61
C LYS A 74 -7.91 -6.52 20.89
N ALA A 75 -8.71 -5.73 21.58
CA ALA A 75 -9.43 -6.19 22.77
C ALA A 75 -10.45 -7.29 22.43
N ALA A 76 -11.14 -7.18 21.30
CA ALA A 76 -12.06 -8.19 20.81
C ALA A 76 -11.35 -9.51 20.47
N ALA A 77 -10.21 -9.43 19.78
CA ALA A 77 -9.38 -10.60 19.48
C ALA A 77 -8.90 -11.29 20.76
N LYS A 78 -8.42 -10.52 21.74
CA LYS A 78 -8.04 -11.05 23.06
C LYS A 78 -9.20 -11.73 23.78
N LYS A 79 -10.40 -11.15 23.72
CA LYS A 79 -11.62 -11.72 24.33
C LYS A 79 -12.02 -13.03 23.65
N ALA A 80 -11.81 -13.14 22.35
CA ALA A 80 -12.04 -14.35 21.57
C ALA A 80 -10.89 -15.38 21.68
N GLU A 81 -9.85 -15.08 22.47
CA GLU A 81 -8.64 -15.91 22.62
C GLU A 81 -7.89 -16.14 21.29
N ILE A 82 -7.98 -15.17 20.35
CA ILE A 82 -7.32 -15.21 19.06
C ILE A 82 -6.07 -14.34 19.10
N GLU A 83 -4.93 -14.94 18.78
CA GLU A 83 -3.67 -14.23 18.68
C GLU A 83 -3.62 -13.42 17.38
N VAL A 84 -3.27 -12.13 17.48
CA VAL A 84 -3.19 -11.20 16.36
C VAL A 84 -1.87 -10.44 16.37
N MET A 85 -1.47 -9.94 15.22
CA MET A 85 -0.30 -9.06 15.08
C MET A 85 -0.67 -7.76 14.37
N ASP A 86 0.01 -6.68 14.73
CA ASP A 86 -0.13 -5.39 14.08
C ASP A 86 0.67 -5.41 12.77
N ILE A 87 -0.01 -5.19 11.65
CA ILE A 87 0.60 -5.24 10.32
C ILE A 87 0.34 -3.92 9.59
N PRO A 88 1.40 -3.20 9.14
CA PRO A 88 1.21 -2.08 8.25
C PRO A 88 0.80 -2.57 6.86
N SER A 89 -0.23 -1.97 6.26
CA SER A 89 -0.59 -2.24 4.88
C SER A 89 0.24 -1.38 3.92
N GLY A 90 0.93 -2.01 2.98
CA GLY A 90 1.57 -1.33 1.86
C GLY A 90 0.66 -1.18 0.63
N ALA A 91 -0.60 -1.59 0.70
CA ALA A 91 -1.57 -1.50 -0.39
C ALA A 91 -2.56 -0.34 -0.18
N GLY A 92 -3.10 0.18 -1.27
CA GLY A 92 -4.26 1.07 -1.22
C GLY A 92 -5.54 0.25 -0.99
N HIS A 93 -6.42 0.77 -0.14
CA HIS A 93 -7.71 0.17 0.17
C HIS A 93 -8.82 1.23 0.06
N ASP A 94 -10.02 0.83 -0.24
CA ASP A 94 -11.19 1.73 -0.31
C ASP A 94 -11.45 2.46 1.01
N SER A 95 -11.07 1.84 2.13
CA SER A 95 -11.10 2.47 3.45
C SER A 95 -10.25 3.74 3.55
N ALA A 96 -9.23 3.91 2.70
CA ALA A 96 -8.45 5.15 2.66
C ALA A 96 -9.29 6.36 2.21
N VAL A 97 -10.23 6.14 1.30
CA VAL A 97 -11.17 7.17 0.86
C VAL A 97 -12.10 7.57 2.00
N MET A 98 -12.58 6.59 2.77
CA MET A 98 -13.42 6.84 3.94
C MET A 98 -12.66 7.62 5.02
N ALA A 99 -11.39 7.26 5.27
CA ALA A 99 -10.53 7.99 6.20
C ALA A 99 -10.31 9.45 5.77
N ASP A 100 -10.09 9.71 4.49
CA ASP A 100 -9.92 11.08 3.94
C ASP A 100 -11.22 11.92 4.09
N MET A 101 -12.36 11.26 4.15
CA MET A 101 -13.67 11.88 4.44
C MET A 101 -13.95 12.06 5.94
N GLY A 102 -13.02 11.70 6.81
CA GLY A 102 -13.15 11.82 8.27
C GLY A 102 -13.94 10.67 8.91
N VAL A 103 -14.18 9.58 8.21
CA VAL A 103 -14.81 8.38 8.79
C VAL A 103 -13.74 7.57 9.51
N PRO A 104 -13.92 7.24 10.80
CA PRO A 104 -13.01 6.36 11.52
C PRO A 104 -12.92 4.99 10.84
N ILE A 105 -11.70 4.54 10.57
CA ILE A 105 -11.46 3.24 9.92
C ILE A 105 -10.43 2.42 10.67
N THR A 106 -10.58 1.14 10.60
CA THR A 106 -9.54 0.15 10.90
C THR A 106 -9.74 -1.07 10.00
N MET A 107 -8.80 -2.01 10.01
CA MET A 107 -8.86 -3.17 9.12
C MET A 107 -8.46 -4.44 9.84
N ILE A 108 -9.13 -5.54 9.49
CA ILE A 108 -8.75 -6.90 9.87
C ILE A 108 -8.16 -7.56 8.63
N PHE A 109 -6.92 -7.99 8.72
CA PHE A 109 -6.29 -8.82 7.70
C PHE A 109 -6.46 -10.29 8.05
N VAL A 110 -6.87 -11.07 7.07
CA VAL A 110 -6.99 -12.53 7.18
C VAL A 110 -5.87 -13.17 6.36
N ALA A 111 -5.24 -14.19 6.90
CA ALA A 111 -4.16 -14.89 6.21
C ALA A 111 -4.64 -15.44 4.85
N ASN A 112 -3.90 -15.11 3.80
CA ASN A 112 -4.15 -15.62 2.46
C ASN A 112 -2.90 -16.29 1.88
N GLN A 113 -3.08 -17.01 0.79
CA GLN A 113 -2.03 -17.72 0.06
C GLN A 113 -1.95 -17.20 -1.37
N ASP A 114 -0.74 -17.30 -1.95
CA ASP A 114 -0.44 -16.93 -3.33
C ASP A 114 -0.56 -15.41 -3.63
N GLY A 115 -0.59 -14.56 -2.58
CA GLY A 115 -0.72 -13.11 -2.72
C GLY A 115 -2.12 -12.67 -3.16
N SER A 116 -2.33 -11.36 -3.32
CA SER A 116 -3.62 -10.79 -3.73
C SER A 116 -3.62 -10.30 -5.18
N HIS A 117 -4.81 -10.02 -5.72
CA HIS A 117 -5.05 -9.54 -7.08
C HIS A 117 -4.63 -10.51 -8.19
N ASN A 118 -4.72 -11.82 -7.94
CA ASN A 118 -4.49 -12.83 -8.95
C ASN A 118 -5.45 -14.02 -8.78
N TRP A 119 -5.61 -14.81 -9.83
CA TRP A 119 -6.56 -15.91 -9.85
C TRP A 119 -6.20 -17.10 -8.93
N LYS A 120 -4.99 -17.14 -8.41
CA LYS A 120 -4.54 -18.20 -7.48
C LYS A 120 -4.78 -17.81 -6.02
N GLU A 121 -5.11 -16.54 -5.77
CA GLU A 121 -5.39 -16.07 -4.41
C GLU A 121 -6.44 -16.95 -3.74
N LYS A 122 -6.11 -17.44 -2.57
CA LYS A 122 -6.98 -18.30 -1.78
C LYS A 122 -6.74 -18.11 -0.30
N MET A 123 -7.73 -18.46 0.47
CA MET A 123 -7.74 -18.36 1.91
C MET A 123 -8.30 -19.67 2.49
N LYS A 124 -7.80 -20.09 3.62
CA LYS A 124 -8.39 -21.20 4.35
C LYS A 124 -9.65 -20.74 5.06
N LEU A 125 -10.66 -21.60 5.09
CA LEU A 125 -11.91 -21.31 5.78
C LEU A 125 -11.69 -21.06 7.29
N ASP A 126 -10.78 -21.79 7.91
CA ASP A 126 -10.45 -21.62 9.33
C ASP A 126 -9.89 -20.21 9.59
N ASP A 127 -9.00 -19.70 8.74
CA ASP A 127 -8.45 -18.35 8.88
C ASP A 127 -9.55 -17.28 8.70
N PHE A 128 -10.48 -17.50 7.77
CA PHE A 128 -11.65 -16.64 7.59
C PHE A 128 -12.54 -16.63 8.83
N MET A 129 -12.79 -17.78 9.41
CA MET A 129 -13.61 -17.90 10.63
C MET A 129 -13.00 -17.15 11.80
N LEU A 130 -11.67 -17.21 11.98
CA LEU A 130 -10.97 -16.42 13.01
C LEU A 130 -11.19 -14.91 12.83
N GLY A 131 -11.01 -14.40 11.61
CA GLY A 131 -11.25 -12.97 11.32
C GLY A 131 -12.71 -12.58 11.55
N THR A 132 -13.66 -13.46 11.20
CA THR A 132 -15.10 -13.26 11.42
C THR A 132 -15.43 -13.22 12.91
N GLU A 133 -14.84 -14.09 13.72
CA GLU A 133 -15.01 -14.13 15.17
C GLU A 133 -14.53 -12.83 15.83
N VAL A 134 -13.36 -12.32 15.43
CA VAL A 134 -12.85 -11.03 15.93
C VAL A 134 -13.83 -9.91 15.57
N LEU A 135 -14.28 -9.85 14.31
CA LEU A 135 -15.22 -8.82 13.86
C LEU A 135 -16.56 -8.91 14.61
N PHE A 136 -17.12 -10.10 14.75
CA PHE A 136 -18.36 -10.32 15.49
C PHE A 136 -18.25 -9.88 16.96
N THR A 137 -17.15 -10.26 17.61
CA THR A 137 -16.87 -9.89 18.99
C THR A 137 -16.71 -8.38 19.13
N ALA A 138 -16.01 -7.73 18.20
CA ALA A 138 -15.84 -6.28 18.19
C ALA A 138 -17.19 -5.56 18.04
N ILE A 139 -18.02 -5.94 17.07
CA ILE A 139 -19.34 -5.32 16.86
C ILE A 139 -20.25 -5.54 18.09
N SER A 140 -20.23 -6.73 18.65
CA SER A 140 -21.08 -7.10 19.81
C SER A 140 -20.68 -6.39 21.11
N THR A 141 -19.46 -5.85 21.17
CA THR A 141 -18.94 -5.17 22.36
C THR A 141 -18.67 -3.69 22.14
N TYR A 142 -19.08 -3.16 20.96
CA TYR A 142 -18.89 -1.76 20.62
C TYR A 142 -20.00 -0.93 21.28
N ASP A 143 -19.66 -0.26 22.38
CA ASP A 143 -20.48 0.75 23.04
C ASP A 143 -20.00 2.15 22.62
N LYS A 144 -20.91 2.94 22.07
CA LYS A 144 -20.70 4.37 21.80
C LYS A 144 -21.23 5.21 22.93
#